data_7a643c0d93f2943c561375b963565bf3
#
_entry.id   7a643c0d93f2943c561375b963565bf3
#
_cell.length_a   1.000
_cell.length_b   1.000
_cell.length_c   1.000
_cell.angle_alpha   90.00
_cell.angle_beta   90.00
_cell.angle_gamma   90.00
#
_symmetry.space_group_name_H-M   'P 1'
#
loop_
_entity.id
_entity.type
_entity.pdbx_description
1 polymer ?
#
loop_
_entity_poly.entity_id
_entity_poly.type
_entity_poly.pdbx_seq_one_letter_code
_entity_poly.pdbx_strand_id
1 'polypeptide(L)'
;MLRAAAASACVATHASDAFFKFNNALLEQQPDVDADGYSDTELADIAQASGVSNPKVVRACIESGDFLSWAKKATERAVEEIPDTEGVQLTGTPLVLVNGSVYVGALDDPKEFAQFVLTIDSDAYYQTLSPTPTPTP
;
A
#
# COMPACT_ATOMS: atom_id res chain seq x y z
N MET A 1 -6.51 9.07 8.75
CA MET A 1 -5.76 8.14 7.86
C MET A 1 -4.58 8.78 7.12
N LEU A 2 -4.69 9.97 6.52
CA LEU A 2 -3.63 10.60 5.74
C LEU A 2 -2.31 10.77 6.54
N ARG A 3 -2.39 11.20 7.81
CA ARG A 3 -1.21 11.34 8.68
C ARG A 3 -0.48 10.01 8.90
N ALA A 4 -1.20 8.91 9.13
CA ALA A 4 -0.59 7.59 9.30
C ALA A 4 0.15 7.12 8.03
N ALA A 5 -0.41 7.37 6.84
CA ALA A 5 0.26 7.07 5.56
C ALA A 5 1.54 7.91 5.37
N ALA A 6 1.50 9.21 5.71
CA ALA A 6 2.67 10.07 5.67
C ALA A 6 3.74 9.64 6.68
N ALA A 7 3.35 9.26 7.90
CA ALA A 7 4.25 8.72 8.92
C ALA A 7 4.91 7.41 8.47
N SER A 8 4.15 6.53 7.81
CA SER A 8 4.70 5.29 7.23
C SER A 8 5.77 5.59 6.18
N ALA A 9 5.58 6.63 5.35
CA ALA A 9 6.60 7.08 4.39
C ALA A 9 7.84 7.65 5.10
N CYS A 10 7.68 8.40 6.21
CA CYS A 10 8.81 8.85 7.03
C CYS A 10 9.63 7.67 7.57
N VAL A 11 8.96 6.64 8.13
CA VAL A 11 9.64 5.45 8.63
C VAL A 11 10.32 4.67 7.50
N ALA A 12 9.64 4.45 6.37
CA ALA A 12 10.23 3.78 5.21
C ALA A 12 11.48 4.49 4.68
N THR A 13 11.50 5.82 4.72
CA THR A 13 12.62 6.63 4.22
C THR A 13 13.81 6.66 5.18
N HIS A 14 13.57 6.77 6.49
CA HIS A 14 14.61 7.03 7.48
C HIS A 14 14.96 5.84 8.37
N ALA A 15 14.14 4.77 8.37
CA ALA A 15 14.31 3.58 9.18
C ALA A 15 13.55 2.38 8.57
N SER A 16 13.89 2.02 7.33
CA SER A 16 13.18 1.00 6.54
C SER A 16 13.13 -0.38 7.20
N ASP A 17 14.12 -0.72 8.01
CA ASP A 17 14.19 -1.93 8.82
C ASP A 17 13.07 -2.03 9.88
N ALA A 18 12.59 -0.89 10.39
CA ALA A 18 11.49 -0.82 11.34
C ALA A 18 10.09 -0.74 10.68
N PHE A 19 10.01 -0.59 9.35
CA PHE A 19 8.76 -0.31 8.64
C PHE A 19 7.65 -1.33 8.92
N PHE A 20 7.93 -2.62 8.78
CA PHE A 20 6.92 -3.66 8.99
C PHE A 20 6.38 -3.67 10.42
N LYS A 21 7.27 -3.49 11.41
CA LYS A 21 6.88 -3.45 12.82
C LYS A 21 6.04 -2.21 13.14
N PHE A 22 6.40 -1.06 12.57
CA PHE A 22 5.62 0.17 12.67
C PHE A 22 4.25 0.02 12.02
N ASN A 23 4.19 -0.50 10.80
CA ASN A 23 2.94 -0.71 10.07
C ASN A 23 2.00 -1.67 10.81
N ASN A 24 2.52 -2.78 11.36
CA ASN A 24 1.74 -3.69 12.19
C ASN A 24 1.17 -2.99 13.43
N ALA A 25 1.98 -2.19 14.13
CA ALA A 25 1.53 -1.45 15.30
C ALA A 25 0.39 -0.47 14.97
N LEU A 26 0.44 0.19 13.79
CA LEU A 26 -0.64 1.06 13.32
C LEU A 26 -1.95 0.28 13.08
N LEU A 27 -1.86 -0.93 12.53
CA LEU A 27 -3.03 -1.77 12.27
C LEU A 27 -3.63 -2.35 13.57
N GLU A 28 -2.77 -2.82 14.49
CA GLU A 28 -3.20 -3.38 15.78
C GLU A 28 -3.85 -2.34 16.71
N GLN A 29 -3.41 -1.09 16.63
CA GLN A 29 -3.89 0.02 17.46
C GLN A 29 -4.78 0.98 16.68
N GLN A 30 -5.31 0.55 15.54
CA GLN A 30 -6.09 1.43 14.67
C GLN A 30 -7.26 2.06 15.41
N PRO A 31 -7.35 3.42 15.42
CA PRO A 31 -8.48 4.12 16.00
C PRO A 31 -9.79 3.78 15.30
N ASP A 32 -10.91 3.91 16.01
CA ASP A 32 -12.24 3.73 15.46
C ASP A 32 -12.47 4.61 14.22
N VAL A 33 -13.35 4.14 13.32
CA VAL A 33 -13.60 4.80 12.02
C VAL A 33 -14.05 6.26 12.19
N ASP A 34 -14.80 6.56 13.24
CA ASP A 34 -15.35 7.89 13.53
C ASP A 34 -14.42 8.75 14.42
N ALA A 35 -13.24 8.24 14.79
CA ALA A 35 -12.26 8.99 15.57
C ALA A 35 -11.43 9.93 14.69
N ASP A 36 -10.81 10.94 15.31
CA ASP A 36 -9.90 11.89 14.63
C ASP A 36 -8.62 11.24 14.05
N GLY A 37 -8.42 9.94 14.35
CA GLY A 37 -7.22 9.19 14.00
C GLY A 37 -6.02 9.59 14.88
N TYR A 38 -4.84 9.11 14.53
CA TYR A 38 -3.61 9.41 15.26
C TYR A 38 -3.20 10.88 15.15
N SER A 39 -2.72 11.45 16.24
CA SER A 39 -1.93 12.69 16.25
C SER A 39 -0.50 12.43 15.77
N ASP A 40 0.22 13.49 15.39
CA ASP A 40 1.62 13.37 14.96
C ASP A 40 2.52 12.89 16.10
N THR A 41 2.21 13.27 17.34
CA THR A 41 2.93 12.79 18.54
C THR A 41 2.74 11.30 18.73
N GLU A 42 1.50 10.79 18.70
CA GLU A 42 1.22 9.35 18.82
C GLU A 42 1.92 8.55 17.72
N LEU A 43 1.89 9.02 16.47
CA LEU A 43 2.60 8.38 15.36
C LEU A 43 4.12 8.33 15.58
N ALA A 44 4.71 9.40 16.09
CA ALA A 44 6.13 9.45 16.41
C ALA A 44 6.50 8.52 17.60
N ASP A 45 5.62 8.40 18.59
CA ASP A 45 5.82 7.51 19.74
C ASP A 45 5.69 6.03 19.32
N ILE A 46 4.72 5.68 18.46
CA ILE A 46 4.60 4.34 17.87
C ILE A 46 5.84 4.01 17.03
N ALA A 47 6.35 4.97 16.24
CA ALA A 47 7.58 4.77 15.46
C ALA A 47 8.78 4.48 16.37
N GLN A 48 8.93 5.24 17.45
CA GLN A 48 9.99 5.02 18.45
C GLN A 48 9.86 3.64 19.11
N ALA A 49 8.65 3.24 19.52
CA ALA A 49 8.37 1.92 20.11
C ALA A 49 8.62 0.77 19.12
N SER A 50 8.49 1.03 17.82
CA SER A 50 8.79 0.07 16.75
C SER A 50 10.30 -0.15 16.51
N GLY A 51 11.16 0.64 17.16
CA GLY A 51 12.60 0.45 17.14
C GLY A 51 13.31 1.16 15.98
N VAL A 52 12.79 2.31 15.53
CA VAL A 52 13.46 3.12 14.51
C VAL A 52 14.86 3.53 14.97
N SER A 53 15.85 3.39 14.11
CA SER A 53 17.26 3.67 14.40
C SER A 53 17.57 5.14 14.68
N ASN A 54 16.78 6.07 14.10
CA ASN A 54 16.92 7.51 14.25
C ASN A 54 15.60 8.19 14.68
N PRO A 55 15.14 8.00 15.94
CA PRO A 55 13.81 8.44 16.36
C PRO A 55 13.61 9.96 16.26
N LYS A 56 14.68 10.77 16.45
CA LYS A 56 14.61 12.23 16.30
C LYS A 56 14.35 12.66 14.85
N VAL A 57 14.96 12.00 13.88
CA VAL A 57 14.78 12.29 12.45
C VAL A 57 13.38 11.88 12.00
N VAL A 58 12.94 10.68 12.38
CA VAL A 58 11.61 10.19 12.08
C VAL A 58 10.53 11.07 12.70
N ARG A 59 10.68 11.47 13.98
CA ARG A 59 9.76 12.40 14.64
C ARG A 59 9.68 13.74 13.92
N ALA A 60 10.81 14.34 13.58
CA ALA A 60 10.85 15.61 12.86
C ALA A 60 10.13 15.51 11.50
N CYS A 61 10.35 14.43 10.73
CA CYS A 61 9.67 14.17 9.47
C CYS A 61 8.13 14.05 9.65
N ILE A 62 7.68 13.37 10.70
CA ILE A 62 6.24 13.21 11.00
C ILE A 62 5.62 14.54 11.39
N GLU A 63 6.23 15.26 12.34
CA GLU A 63 5.72 16.53 12.88
C GLU A 63 5.74 17.67 11.84
N SER A 64 6.70 17.67 10.92
CA SER A 64 6.74 18.62 9.78
C SER A 64 5.78 18.26 8.65
N GLY A 65 5.27 17.03 8.62
CA GLY A 65 4.34 16.56 7.60
C GLY A 65 4.96 16.39 6.21
N ASP A 66 6.24 16.05 6.13
CA ASP A 66 7.03 16.00 4.88
C ASP A 66 6.36 15.20 3.76
N PHE A 67 5.66 14.10 4.10
CA PHE A 67 4.98 13.22 3.14
C PHE A 67 3.47 13.41 3.05
N LEU A 68 2.85 14.40 3.71
CA LEU A 68 1.40 14.62 3.63
C LEU A 68 0.92 14.88 2.20
N SER A 69 1.64 15.73 1.46
CA SER A 69 1.31 16.04 0.07
C SER A 69 1.46 14.81 -0.84
N TRP A 70 2.49 14.00 -0.61
CA TRP A 70 2.69 12.74 -1.34
C TRP A 70 1.55 11.74 -1.07
N ALA A 71 1.20 11.51 0.19
CA ALA A 71 0.13 10.59 0.56
C ALA A 71 -1.23 11.02 -0.03
N LYS A 72 -1.53 12.33 -0.02
CA LYS A 72 -2.73 12.89 -0.65
C LYS A 72 -2.75 12.61 -2.15
N LYS A 73 -1.68 12.95 -2.87
CA LYS A 73 -1.57 12.72 -4.32
C LYS A 73 -1.61 11.24 -4.68
N ALA A 74 -1.05 10.35 -3.84
CA ALA A 74 -1.12 8.91 -4.06
C ALA A 74 -2.58 8.40 -3.99
N THR A 75 -3.36 8.89 -3.03
CA THR A 75 -4.79 8.57 -2.92
C THR A 75 -5.57 9.12 -4.12
N GLU A 76 -5.33 10.37 -4.51
CA GLU A 76 -5.98 10.99 -5.68
C GLU A 76 -5.74 10.17 -6.95
N ARG A 77 -4.48 9.78 -7.22
CA ARG A 77 -4.15 8.90 -8.36
C ARG A 77 -4.86 7.56 -8.29
N ALA A 78 -4.89 6.90 -7.14
CA ALA A 78 -5.55 5.61 -7.01
C ALA A 78 -7.07 5.67 -7.22
N VAL A 79 -7.70 6.79 -6.87
CA VAL A 79 -9.13 7.04 -7.11
C VAL A 79 -9.39 7.34 -8.60
N GLU A 80 -8.48 8.04 -9.28
CA GLU A 80 -8.59 8.29 -10.72
C GLU A 80 -8.31 7.02 -11.51
N GLU A 81 -7.14 6.43 -11.33
CA GLU A 81 -6.72 5.16 -11.92
C GLU A 81 -5.51 4.62 -11.18
N ILE A 82 -5.52 3.33 -10.84
CA ILE A 82 -4.36 2.67 -10.25
C ILE A 82 -3.29 2.50 -11.34
N PRO A 83 -2.06 2.99 -11.12
CA PRO A 83 -0.97 2.86 -12.09
C PRO A 83 -0.75 1.42 -12.54
N ASP A 84 -0.35 1.26 -13.80
CA ASP A 84 -0.06 -0.03 -14.42
C ASP A 84 -1.27 -1.00 -14.48
N THR A 85 -2.49 -0.43 -14.52
CA THR A 85 -3.74 -1.17 -14.74
C THR A 85 -4.50 -0.60 -15.94
N GLU A 86 -5.47 -1.35 -16.47
CA GLU A 86 -6.34 -0.91 -17.55
C GLU A 86 -7.63 -0.26 -16.98
N GLY A 87 -7.53 0.96 -16.48
CA GLY A 87 -8.66 1.73 -15.98
C GLY A 87 -9.20 1.30 -14.63
N VAL A 88 -8.44 0.53 -13.81
CA VAL A 88 -8.87 0.13 -12.47
C VAL A 88 -8.81 1.33 -11.53
N GLN A 89 -9.93 1.63 -10.86
CA GLN A 89 -10.06 2.70 -9.89
C GLN A 89 -10.23 2.15 -8.48
N LEU A 90 -9.69 2.84 -7.48
CA LEU A 90 -9.93 2.54 -6.08
C LEU A 90 -11.35 3.00 -5.68
N THR A 91 -12.29 2.08 -5.64
CA THR A 91 -13.68 2.33 -5.22
C THR A 91 -13.94 2.00 -3.75
N GLY A 92 -13.01 1.29 -3.11
CA GLY A 92 -13.09 0.90 -1.70
C GLY A 92 -11.88 0.08 -1.27
N THR A 93 -11.83 -0.28 0.00
CA THR A 93 -10.76 -1.10 0.59
C THR A 93 -11.36 -2.28 1.37
N PRO A 94 -10.68 -3.44 1.34
CA PRO A 94 -9.47 -3.72 0.58
C PRO A 94 -9.71 -3.89 -0.93
N LEU A 95 -8.74 -3.48 -1.75
CA LEU A 95 -8.66 -3.79 -3.16
C LEU A 95 -7.39 -4.62 -3.39
N VAL A 96 -7.55 -5.82 -3.96
CA VAL A 96 -6.44 -6.74 -4.22
C VAL A 96 -6.26 -6.91 -5.72
N LEU A 97 -5.02 -6.74 -6.18
CA LEU A 97 -4.63 -6.85 -7.58
C LEU A 97 -3.48 -7.84 -7.73
N VAL A 98 -3.52 -8.64 -8.78
CA VAL A 98 -2.42 -9.50 -9.20
C VAL A 98 -2.13 -9.22 -10.67
N ASN A 99 -0.95 -8.72 -10.98
CA ASN A 99 -0.54 -8.33 -12.34
C ASN A 99 -1.58 -7.44 -13.04
N GLY A 100 -2.12 -6.44 -12.32
CA GLY A 100 -3.14 -5.52 -12.84
C GLY A 100 -4.57 -6.05 -12.85
N SER A 101 -4.81 -7.34 -12.61
CA SER A 101 -6.14 -7.96 -12.56
C SER A 101 -6.72 -7.89 -11.16
N VAL A 102 -7.98 -7.44 -11.06
CA VAL A 102 -8.69 -7.32 -9.78
C VAL A 102 -9.14 -8.69 -9.29
N TYR A 103 -8.80 -9.01 -8.02
CA TYR A 103 -9.34 -10.17 -7.34
C TYR A 103 -10.72 -9.82 -6.76
N VAL A 104 -11.73 -10.60 -7.15
CA VAL A 104 -13.14 -10.39 -6.73
C VAL A 104 -13.67 -11.52 -5.84
N GLY A 105 -12.80 -12.44 -5.41
CA GLY A 105 -13.16 -13.59 -4.57
C GLY A 105 -13.22 -13.25 -3.07
N ALA A 106 -13.44 -14.27 -2.26
CA ALA A 106 -13.51 -14.15 -0.80
C ALA A 106 -12.11 -13.81 -0.21
N LEU A 107 -12.05 -12.77 0.62
CA LEU A 107 -10.79 -12.29 1.23
C LEU A 107 -10.28 -13.22 2.35
N ASP A 108 -11.13 -14.08 2.86
CA ASP A 108 -10.85 -15.06 3.92
C ASP A 108 -10.69 -16.50 3.38
N ASP A 109 -10.70 -16.70 2.05
CA ASP A 109 -10.40 -17.98 1.41
C ASP A 109 -9.01 -17.97 0.74
N PRO A 110 -7.95 -18.43 1.43
CA PRO A 110 -6.60 -18.48 0.87
C PRO A 110 -6.45 -19.45 -0.30
N LYS A 111 -7.35 -20.43 -0.43
CA LYS A 111 -7.29 -21.39 -1.55
C LYS A 111 -7.86 -20.78 -2.83
N GLU A 112 -8.96 -20.03 -2.72
CA GLU A 112 -9.53 -19.29 -3.82
C GLU A 112 -8.52 -18.24 -4.33
N PHE A 113 -7.91 -17.49 -3.41
CA PHE A 113 -6.88 -16.52 -3.77
C PHE A 113 -5.67 -17.16 -4.45
N ALA A 114 -5.16 -18.29 -3.92
CA ALA A 114 -4.05 -19.02 -4.54
C ALA A 114 -4.39 -19.50 -5.95
N GLN A 115 -5.62 -19.98 -6.17
CA GLN A 115 -6.08 -20.40 -7.50
C GLN A 115 -6.14 -19.23 -8.47
N PHE A 116 -6.60 -18.05 -8.02
CA PHE A 116 -6.59 -16.83 -8.83
C PHE A 116 -5.17 -16.43 -9.24
N VAL A 117 -4.21 -16.42 -8.29
CA VAL A 117 -2.79 -16.11 -8.57
C VAL A 117 -2.22 -17.05 -9.62
N LEU A 118 -2.45 -18.37 -9.48
CA LEU A 118 -1.99 -19.37 -10.44
C LEU A 118 -2.59 -19.17 -11.84
N THR A 119 -3.85 -18.79 -11.92
CA THR A 119 -4.51 -18.52 -13.21
C THR A 119 -3.86 -17.32 -13.92
N ILE A 120 -3.67 -16.21 -13.19
CA ILE A 120 -3.05 -14.99 -13.74
C ILE A 120 -1.60 -15.23 -14.17
N ASP A 121 -0.82 -15.99 -13.38
CA ASP A 121 0.57 -16.33 -13.71
C ASP A 121 0.65 -17.24 -14.95
N SER A 122 -0.24 -18.23 -15.07
CA SER A 122 -0.32 -19.09 -16.24
C SER A 122 -0.65 -18.31 -17.51
N ASP A 123 -1.62 -17.40 -17.46
CA ASP A 123 -2.01 -16.56 -18.59
C ASP A 123 -0.85 -15.67 -19.04
N ALA A 124 -0.14 -15.04 -18.11
CA ALA A 124 1.04 -14.24 -18.38
C ALA A 124 2.15 -15.07 -19.06
N TYR A 125 2.39 -16.30 -18.58
CA TYR A 125 3.37 -17.20 -19.15
C TYR A 125 3.02 -17.60 -20.59
N TYR A 126 1.77 -17.97 -20.88
CA TYR A 126 1.34 -18.35 -22.22
C TYR A 126 1.35 -17.18 -23.19
N GLN A 127 1.06 -15.96 -22.76
CA GLN A 127 1.19 -14.77 -23.61
C GLN A 127 2.63 -14.52 -24.07
N THR A 128 3.63 -14.80 -23.20
CA THR A 128 5.05 -14.67 -23.58
C THR A 128 5.51 -15.70 -24.60
N LEU A 129 4.83 -16.85 -24.70
CA LEU A 129 5.15 -17.93 -25.64
C LEU A 129 4.45 -17.79 -27.00
N SER A 130 3.41 -16.96 -27.09
CA SER A 130 2.68 -16.76 -28.35
C SER A 130 3.40 -15.69 -29.18
N PRO A 131 4.00 -16.04 -30.35
CA PRO A 131 4.60 -15.03 -31.19
C PRO A 131 3.53 -14.08 -31.70
N THR A 132 3.73 -12.77 -31.52
CA THR A 132 2.88 -11.74 -32.11
C THR A 132 2.78 -11.99 -33.62
N PRO A 133 1.57 -12.10 -34.22
CA PRO A 133 1.47 -12.27 -35.66
C PRO A 133 2.10 -11.07 -36.34
N THR A 134 3.14 -11.31 -37.13
CA THR A 134 3.78 -10.28 -37.96
C THR A 134 2.72 -9.80 -38.97
N PRO A 135 2.44 -8.49 -39.05
CA PRO A 135 1.53 -7.98 -40.07
C PRO A 135 2.14 -8.30 -41.42
N THR A 136 1.44 -9.05 -42.23
CA THR A 136 1.82 -9.35 -43.61
C THR A 136 1.61 -8.09 -44.46
N PRO A 137 2.57 -7.71 -45.34
CA PRO A 137 2.52 -6.49 -46.14
C PRO A 137 1.37 -6.48 -47.16
#